data_4f8f66a91d94b2913a47f73be606e64c
#
_entry.id   4f8f66a91d94b2913a47f73be606e64c
#
_cell.length_a   1.000
_cell.length_b   1.000
_cell.length_c   1.000
_cell.angle_alpha   90.00
_cell.angle_beta   90.00
_cell.angle_gamma   90.00
#
_symmetry.space_group_name_H-M   'P 1'
#
loop_
_entity.id
_entity.type
_entity.pdbx_description
1 polymer ?
#
loop_
_entity_poly.entity_id
_entity_poly.type
_entity_poly.pdbx_seq_one_letter_code
_entity_poly.pdbx_strand_id
1 'polypeptide(L)'
;CAVSFAPITNLTGLINTMERNEGFKVYEDYLRSDDWTFDQASPLENIDKINVPILLLHGDRDLNSPIIQSRSFYNKMDKAGKNIKYKIFKDGDHFLSNEEHRIEFLKEVEKFLKQYL
;
A
#
# COMPACT_ATOMS: atom_id res chain seq x y z
N CYS A 1 1.59 -14.60 -6.99
CA CYS A 1 2.01 -13.69 -5.93
C CYS A 1 1.95 -12.23 -6.38
N ALA A 2 2.01 -11.29 -5.46
CA ALA A 2 2.03 -9.87 -5.74
C ALA A 2 3.08 -9.15 -4.87
N VAL A 3 3.72 -8.13 -5.44
CA VAL A 3 4.62 -7.22 -4.72
C VAL A 3 4.02 -5.83 -4.78
N SER A 4 3.92 -5.17 -3.64
CA SER A 4 3.35 -3.82 -3.54
C SER A 4 4.25 -2.92 -2.71
N PHE A 5 4.64 -1.79 -3.29
CA PHE A 5 5.45 -0.77 -2.61
C PHE A 5 4.63 0.51 -2.44
N ALA A 6 4.60 1.01 -1.20
CA ALA A 6 3.91 2.26 -0.83
C ALA A 6 2.48 2.41 -1.40
N PRO A 7 1.63 1.35 -1.31
CA PRO A 7 0.32 1.38 -1.95
C PRO A 7 -0.67 2.30 -1.24
N ILE A 8 -1.66 2.75 -2.00
CA ILE A 8 -2.93 3.24 -1.46
C ILE A 8 -3.87 2.04 -1.37
N THR A 9 -4.26 1.67 -0.16
CA THR A 9 -5.10 0.50 0.11
C THR A 9 -6.51 0.86 0.59
N ASN A 10 -6.68 2.10 1.04
CA ASN A 10 -7.94 2.65 1.53
C ASN A 10 -8.17 4.03 0.91
N LEU A 11 -8.95 4.08 -0.16
CA LEU A 11 -9.25 5.33 -0.86
C LEU A 11 -10.10 6.28 -0.01
N THR A 12 -11.15 5.78 0.65
CA THR A 12 -11.98 6.58 1.55
C THR A 12 -11.14 7.21 2.68
N GLY A 13 -10.26 6.42 3.30
CA GLY A 13 -9.36 6.93 4.34
C GLY A 13 -8.36 7.95 3.81
N LEU A 14 -7.85 7.77 2.59
CA LEU A 14 -6.96 8.73 1.94
C LEU A 14 -7.69 10.08 1.72
N ILE A 15 -8.87 10.04 1.13
CA ILE A 15 -9.69 11.21 0.85
C ILE A 15 -10.02 11.99 2.12
N ASN A 16 -10.48 11.31 3.16
CA ASN A 16 -10.78 11.94 4.45
C ASN A 16 -9.56 12.61 5.10
N THR A 17 -8.36 12.07 4.84
CA THR A 17 -7.12 12.66 5.36
C THR A 17 -6.70 13.90 4.56
N MET A 18 -7.06 13.96 3.29
CA MET A 18 -6.64 15.02 2.36
C MET A 18 -7.69 16.15 2.19
N GLU A 19 -8.93 15.99 2.69
CA GLU A 19 -10.01 17.00 2.61
C GLU A 19 -9.65 18.38 3.18
N ARG A 20 -8.51 18.49 3.85
CA ARG A 20 -7.97 19.74 4.38
C ARG A 20 -7.17 20.58 3.35
N ASN A 21 -7.04 20.08 2.12
CA ASN A 21 -6.20 20.70 1.10
C ASN A 21 -7.04 20.99 -0.17
N GLU A 22 -7.18 22.28 -0.55
CA GLU A 22 -8.02 22.72 -1.68
C GLU A 22 -7.70 22.04 -3.03
N GLY A 23 -6.43 21.63 -3.24
CA GLY A 23 -6.01 20.89 -4.45
C GLY A 23 -6.58 19.48 -4.54
N PHE A 24 -7.12 18.96 -3.47
CA PHE A 24 -7.53 17.55 -3.40
C PHE A 24 -8.93 17.30 -3.96
N LYS A 25 -9.79 18.30 -3.95
CA LYS A 25 -11.13 18.15 -4.56
C LYS A 25 -11.04 17.77 -6.05
N VAL A 26 -10.04 18.29 -6.74
CA VAL A 26 -9.75 17.92 -8.13
C VAL A 26 -9.37 16.45 -8.25
N TYR A 27 -8.58 15.92 -7.31
CA TYR A 27 -8.22 14.50 -7.27
C TYR A 27 -9.41 13.61 -6.93
N GLU A 28 -10.24 14.01 -5.98
CA GLU A 28 -11.46 13.29 -5.61
C GLU A 28 -12.39 13.19 -6.82
N ASP A 29 -12.64 14.30 -7.51
CA ASP A 29 -13.50 14.36 -8.69
C ASP A 29 -12.94 13.50 -9.84
N TYR A 30 -11.60 13.47 -10.00
CA TYR A 30 -10.93 12.62 -10.99
C TYR A 30 -11.02 11.12 -10.67
N LEU A 31 -10.97 10.76 -9.40
CA LEU A 31 -11.06 9.37 -8.94
C LEU A 31 -12.50 8.88 -8.80
N ARG A 32 -13.48 9.78 -8.79
CA ARG A 32 -14.90 9.44 -8.66
C ARG A 32 -15.41 8.74 -9.92
N SER A 33 -16.21 7.70 -9.72
CA SER A 33 -16.88 6.98 -10.80
C SER A 33 -18.33 6.74 -10.42
N ASP A 34 -19.20 6.70 -11.42
CA ASP A 34 -20.61 6.31 -11.24
C ASP A 34 -20.76 4.78 -11.12
N ASP A 35 -19.74 4.01 -11.55
CA ASP A 35 -19.78 2.55 -11.59
C ASP A 35 -19.27 1.87 -10.30
N TRP A 36 -18.54 2.60 -9.43
CA TRP A 36 -17.97 2.05 -8.19
C TRP A 36 -17.78 3.10 -7.10
N THR A 37 -17.82 2.65 -5.84
CA THR A 37 -17.49 3.48 -4.67
C THR A 37 -16.01 3.34 -4.29
N PHE A 38 -15.47 4.29 -3.53
CA PHE A 38 -14.10 4.20 -3.02
C PHE A 38 -13.85 2.94 -2.19
N ASP A 39 -14.84 2.47 -1.43
CA ASP A 39 -14.73 1.23 -0.66
C ASP A 39 -14.67 0.01 -1.58
N GLN A 40 -15.48 -0.03 -2.64
CA GLN A 40 -15.43 -1.11 -3.64
C GLN A 40 -14.07 -1.17 -4.37
N ALA A 41 -13.43 -0.03 -4.58
CA ALA A 41 -12.11 0.06 -5.21
C ALA A 41 -10.93 -0.08 -4.21
N SER A 42 -11.19 -0.03 -2.90
CA SER A 42 -10.16 -0.11 -1.87
C SER A 42 -9.74 -1.56 -1.60
N PRO A 43 -8.46 -1.93 -1.80
CA PRO A 43 -7.96 -3.25 -1.44
C PRO A 43 -8.23 -3.63 0.02
N LEU A 44 -8.17 -2.67 0.93
CA LEU A 44 -8.44 -2.86 2.36
C LEU A 44 -9.86 -3.42 2.62
N GLU A 45 -10.86 -3.03 1.83
CA GLU A 45 -12.24 -3.48 2.00
C GLU A 45 -12.56 -4.78 1.22
N ASN A 46 -11.60 -5.25 0.42
CA ASN A 46 -11.76 -6.42 -0.43
C ASN A 46 -10.73 -7.54 -0.15
N ILE A 47 -10.21 -7.62 1.08
CA ILE A 47 -9.17 -8.60 1.44
C ILE A 47 -9.63 -10.05 1.30
N ASP A 48 -10.93 -10.32 1.42
CA ASP A 48 -11.55 -11.63 1.21
C ASP A 48 -11.30 -12.17 -0.22
N LYS A 49 -11.23 -11.28 -1.20
CA LYS A 49 -10.97 -11.60 -2.61
C LYS A 49 -9.49 -11.86 -2.91
N ILE A 50 -8.59 -11.52 -1.98
CA ILE A 50 -7.15 -11.70 -2.16
C ILE A 50 -6.75 -13.11 -1.73
N ASN A 51 -6.32 -13.93 -2.70
CA ASN A 51 -5.95 -15.33 -2.48
C ASN A 51 -4.52 -15.66 -2.92
N VAL A 52 -3.70 -14.63 -3.15
CA VAL A 52 -2.29 -14.78 -3.54
C VAL A 52 -1.37 -14.27 -2.44
N PRO A 53 -0.16 -14.83 -2.31
CA PRO A 53 0.86 -14.29 -1.43
C PRO A 53 1.21 -12.86 -1.80
N ILE A 54 1.35 -11.99 -0.79
CA ILE A 54 1.72 -10.57 -0.97
C ILE A 54 3.00 -10.24 -0.23
N LEU A 55 3.91 -9.53 -0.90
CA LEU A 55 5.00 -8.80 -0.28
C LEU A 55 4.64 -7.31 -0.28
N LEU A 56 4.50 -6.75 0.90
CA LEU A 56 4.19 -5.34 1.12
C LEU A 56 5.44 -4.62 1.64
N LEU A 57 5.83 -3.52 1.00
CA LEU A 57 7.00 -2.74 1.37
C LEU A 57 6.63 -1.26 1.49
N HIS A 58 7.22 -0.54 2.47
CA HIS A 58 6.94 0.89 2.67
C HIS A 58 8.07 1.59 3.43
N GLY A 59 8.34 2.85 3.08
CA GLY A 59 9.21 3.73 3.87
C GLY A 59 8.40 4.42 4.99
N ASP A 60 8.94 4.47 6.21
CA ASP A 60 8.19 5.05 7.34
C ASP A 60 8.17 6.59 7.36
N ARG A 61 8.95 7.24 6.50
CA ARG A 61 8.93 8.70 6.24
C ARG A 61 8.37 9.05 4.86
N ASP A 62 7.55 8.18 4.31
CA ASP A 62 6.84 8.45 3.05
C ASP A 62 5.80 9.57 3.25
N LEU A 63 6.04 10.70 2.57
CA LEU A 63 5.16 11.87 2.61
C LEU A 63 4.11 11.86 1.48
N ASN A 64 4.25 10.97 0.50
CA ASN A 64 3.36 10.86 -0.64
C ASN A 64 2.24 9.86 -0.38
N SER A 65 2.58 8.70 0.18
CA SER A 65 1.63 7.69 0.60
C SER A 65 1.79 7.45 2.11
N PRO A 66 0.79 7.81 2.93
CA PRO A 66 0.90 7.65 4.37
C PRO A 66 1.08 6.18 4.76
N ILE A 67 2.06 5.86 5.59
CA ILE A 67 2.38 4.49 6.02
C ILE A 67 1.18 3.77 6.67
N ILE A 68 0.20 4.51 7.17
CA ILE A 68 -1.04 3.94 7.74
C ILE A 68 -1.79 3.10 6.72
N GLN A 69 -1.69 3.43 5.42
CA GLN A 69 -2.28 2.65 4.34
C GLN A 69 -1.77 1.20 4.35
N SER A 70 -0.45 1.03 4.39
CA SER A 70 0.16 -0.31 4.46
C SER A 70 -0.05 -0.99 5.80
N ARG A 71 0.06 -0.26 6.92
CA ARG A 71 -0.14 -0.85 8.26
C ARG A 71 -1.55 -1.40 8.44
N SER A 72 -2.56 -0.63 8.05
CA SER A 72 -3.96 -1.08 8.16
C SER A 72 -4.23 -2.29 7.29
N PHE A 73 -3.71 -2.28 6.06
CA PHE A 73 -3.85 -3.39 5.13
C PHE A 73 -3.16 -4.66 5.64
N TYR A 74 -1.91 -4.54 6.07
CA TYR A 74 -1.17 -5.65 6.68
C TYR A 74 -1.93 -6.27 7.85
N ASN A 75 -2.34 -5.43 8.83
CA ASN A 75 -3.04 -5.90 10.02
C ASN A 75 -4.35 -6.63 9.69
N LYS A 76 -5.12 -6.12 8.72
CA LYS A 76 -6.38 -6.76 8.31
C LYS A 76 -6.14 -8.08 7.59
N MET A 77 -5.14 -8.14 6.71
CA MET A 77 -4.73 -9.37 6.01
C MET A 77 -4.20 -10.44 6.97
N ASP A 78 -3.29 -10.05 7.88
CA ASP A 78 -2.68 -10.94 8.88
C ASP A 78 -3.75 -11.52 9.81
N LYS A 79 -4.64 -10.67 10.35
CA LYS A 79 -5.77 -11.10 11.18
C LYS A 79 -6.73 -12.06 10.46
N ALA A 80 -6.86 -11.92 9.15
CA ALA A 80 -7.66 -12.82 8.31
C ALA A 80 -6.91 -14.11 7.90
N GLY A 81 -5.68 -14.33 8.39
CA GLY A 81 -4.87 -15.51 8.07
C GLY A 81 -4.38 -15.55 6.62
N LYS A 82 -4.34 -14.40 5.93
CA LYS A 82 -3.85 -14.29 4.55
C LYS A 82 -2.32 -14.33 4.50
N ASN A 83 -1.76 -14.85 3.40
CA ASN A 83 -0.31 -14.91 3.22
C ASN A 83 0.23 -13.52 2.81
N ILE A 84 0.72 -12.79 3.80
CA ILE A 84 1.32 -11.46 3.60
C ILE A 84 2.63 -11.32 4.37
N LYS A 85 3.65 -10.76 3.71
CA LYS A 85 4.90 -10.31 4.34
C LYS A 85 4.94 -8.79 4.28
N TYR A 86 5.42 -8.15 5.36
CA TYR A 86 5.52 -6.71 5.45
C TYR A 86 6.93 -6.29 5.85
N LYS A 87 7.54 -5.43 5.05
CA LYS A 87 8.85 -4.81 5.30
C LYS A 87 8.73 -3.31 5.35
N ILE A 88 9.21 -2.73 6.44
CA ILE A 88 9.31 -1.28 6.62
C ILE A 88 10.76 -0.86 6.46
N PHE A 89 11.03 0.16 5.64
CA PHE A 89 12.32 0.82 5.54
C PHE A 89 12.35 1.99 6.53
N LYS A 90 13.13 1.84 7.59
CA LYS A 90 13.27 2.88 8.62
C LYS A 90 13.90 4.14 8.01
N ASP A 91 13.30 5.30 8.27
CA ASP A 91 13.68 6.58 7.67
C ASP A 91 13.59 6.61 6.12
N GLY A 92 12.91 5.63 5.52
CA GLY A 92 12.72 5.53 4.07
C GLY A 92 11.62 6.47 3.56
N ASP A 93 11.91 7.15 2.47
CA ASP A 93 10.97 7.99 1.74
C ASP A 93 10.24 7.21 0.63
N HIS A 94 9.33 7.90 -0.08
CA HIS A 94 8.56 7.32 -1.18
C HIS A 94 9.41 6.82 -2.35
N PHE A 95 10.58 7.42 -2.58
CA PHE A 95 11.44 7.14 -3.73
C PHE A 95 12.58 6.18 -3.41
N LEU A 96 12.69 5.72 -2.15
CA LEU A 96 13.84 4.98 -1.64
C LEU A 96 15.15 5.71 -2.00
N SER A 97 15.24 6.99 -1.64
CA SER A 97 16.40 7.85 -1.96
C SER A 97 17.71 7.33 -1.37
N ASN A 98 17.62 6.56 -0.27
CA ASN A 98 18.77 5.86 0.31
C ASN A 98 19.11 4.62 -0.55
N GLU A 99 20.39 4.53 -0.96
CA GLU A 99 20.88 3.41 -1.78
C GLU A 99 20.75 2.06 -1.07
N GLU A 100 21.02 1.98 0.23
CA GLU A 100 20.90 0.75 1.01
C GLU A 100 19.45 0.23 1.01
N HIS A 101 18.46 1.13 1.08
CA HIS A 101 17.04 0.77 0.98
C HIS A 101 16.71 0.20 -0.41
N ARG A 102 17.25 0.76 -1.49
CA ARG A 102 17.04 0.22 -2.84
C ARG A 102 17.62 -1.18 -3.00
N ILE A 103 18.83 -1.40 -2.48
CA ILE A 103 19.48 -2.72 -2.50
C ILE A 103 18.65 -3.72 -1.68
N GLU A 104 18.24 -3.34 -0.47
CA GLU A 104 17.42 -4.20 0.39
C GLU A 104 16.05 -4.50 -0.24
N PHE A 105 15.41 -3.50 -0.84
CA PHE A 105 14.17 -3.67 -1.59
C PHE A 105 14.31 -4.74 -2.67
N LEU A 106 15.34 -4.64 -3.52
CA LEU A 106 15.57 -5.60 -4.60
C LEU A 106 15.83 -7.02 -4.08
N LYS A 107 16.58 -7.15 -2.98
CA LYS A 107 16.83 -8.44 -2.34
C LYS A 107 15.55 -9.07 -1.78
N GLU A 108 14.71 -8.29 -1.12
CA GLU A 108 13.44 -8.79 -0.58
C GLU A 108 12.48 -9.20 -1.70
N VAL A 109 12.40 -8.41 -2.77
CA VAL A 109 11.59 -8.75 -3.95
C VAL A 109 12.09 -10.01 -4.62
N GLU A 110 13.40 -10.11 -4.88
CA GLU A 110 14.01 -11.31 -5.49
C GLU A 110 13.73 -12.57 -4.66
N LYS A 111 13.97 -12.51 -3.35
CA LYS A 111 13.71 -13.61 -2.42
C LYS A 111 12.25 -14.05 -2.43
N PHE A 112 11.34 -13.08 -2.44
CA PHE A 112 9.91 -13.36 -2.46
C PHE A 112 9.48 -13.99 -3.79
N LEU A 113 9.93 -13.44 -4.92
CA LEU A 113 9.61 -13.99 -6.23
C LEU A 113 10.17 -15.42 -6.39
N LYS A 114 11.40 -15.68 -5.98
CA LYS A 114 11.98 -17.05 -6.01
C LYS A 114 11.17 -18.06 -5.19
N GLN A 115 10.48 -17.62 -4.15
CA GLN A 115 9.65 -18.51 -3.31
C GLN A 115 8.31 -18.84 -3.97
N TYR A 116 7.75 -17.94 -4.79
CA TYR A 116 6.36 -18.03 -5.26
C TYR A 116 6.20 -18.06 -6.78
N LEU A 117 7.26 -17.95 -7.55
CA LEU A 117 7.31 -18.17 -8.98
C LEU A 117 8.07 -19.45 -9.32
#